data_37304c36d04df186ffeb162d20767dcc
#
_entry.id   37304c36d04df186ffeb162d20767dcc
#
_cell.length_a   1.000
_cell.length_b   1.000
_cell.length_c   1.000
_cell.angle_alpha   90.00
_cell.angle_beta   90.00
_cell.angle_gamma   90.00
#
_symmetry.space_group_name_H-M   'P 1'
#
loop_
_entity.id
_entity.type
_entity.pdbx_description
1 polymer ?
#
loop_
_entity_poly.entity_id
_entity_poly.type
_entity_poly.pdbx_seq_one_letter_code
_entity_poly.pdbx_strand_id
1 'polypeptide(L)'
;MSKPPSKPTALGALLAGVLADAGIAARVAQASVVPEWPALVGARIAAVTEPLSVGQDGTLWVAVASHAWMTELSVMEPELLRALNAAPDRPPVVRIRLTHRRPDAGDAAKAEHRG
;
A
#
# COMPACT_ATOMS: atom_id res chain seq x y z
N MET A 1 24.35 4.22 31.75
CA MET A 1 24.33 4.06 31.20
C MET A 1 24.51 3.49 30.87
N SER A 2 24.33 3.54 31.33
CA SER A 2 24.37 3.21 30.78
C SER A 2 24.42 2.37 30.63
N LYS A 3 24.18 1.95 30.98
CA LYS A 3 24.09 1.22 30.71
C LYS A 3 24.15 0.62 30.64
N PRO A 4 24.30 0.49 31.18
CA PRO A 4 24.32 -0.15 30.92
C PRO A 4 24.35 -1.05 30.84
N PRO A 5 24.53 -1.36 31.34
CA PRO A 5 24.58 -2.22 30.96
C PRO A 5 24.06 -3.30 31.12
N SER A 6 23.93 -3.85 31.48
CA SER A 6 23.28 -4.66 31.51
C SER A 6 22.13 -4.32 31.64
N LYS A 7 21.98 -3.60 32.28
CA LYS A 7 21.09 -3.15 32.16
C LYS A 7 20.92 -2.65 31.03
N PRO A 8 21.83 -2.29 30.48
CA PRO A 8 21.68 -1.93 29.12
C PRO A 8 20.98 -2.96 28.31
N THR A 9 21.12 -4.17 28.59
CA THR A 9 20.41 -5.23 27.87
C THR A 9 18.91 -5.07 27.95
N ALA A 10 18.40 -4.82 29.13
CA ALA A 10 16.96 -4.65 29.31
C ALA A 10 16.47 -3.42 28.57
N LEU A 11 17.21 -2.32 28.67
CA LEU A 11 16.83 -1.10 28.00
C LEU A 11 16.89 -1.27 26.48
N GLY A 12 17.92 -1.94 26.00
CA GLY A 12 18.05 -2.18 24.58
C GLY A 12 16.91 -3.03 24.06
N ALA A 13 16.49 -4.02 24.82
CA ALA A 13 15.36 -4.85 24.42
C ALA A 13 14.08 -4.04 24.36
N LEU A 14 13.89 -3.15 25.32
CA LEU A 14 12.71 -2.29 25.31
C LEU A 14 12.72 -1.35 24.13
N LEU A 15 13.86 -0.75 23.83
CA LEU A 15 13.95 0.15 22.70
C LEU A 15 13.76 -0.60 21.40
N ALA A 16 14.33 -1.79 21.27
CA ALA A 16 14.13 -2.57 20.06
C ALA A 16 12.67 -2.94 19.88
N GLY A 17 11.97 -3.27 20.97
CA GLY A 17 10.55 -3.57 20.90
C GLY A 17 9.75 -2.37 20.47
N VAL A 18 10.06 -1.21 21.05
CA VAL A 18 9.34 0.02 20.71
C VAL A 18 9.58 0.37 19.23
N LEU A 19 10.82 0.23 18.76
CA LEU A 19 11.11 0.55 17.37
C LEU A 19 10.44 -0.44 16.42
N ALA A 20 10.42 -1.71 16.80
CA ALA A 20 9.73 -2.70 15.98
C ALA A 20 8.24 -2.43 15.92
N ASP A 21 7.64 -2.07 17.09
CA ASP A 21 6.22 -1.76 17.12
C ASP A 21 5.92 -0.53 16.28
N ALA A 22 6.78 0.49 16.36
CA ALA A 22 6.59 1.69 15.56
C ALA A 22 6.70 1.37 14.07
N GLY A 23 7.62 0.48 13.70
CA GLY A 23 7.75 0.07 12.31
C GLY A 23 6.53 -0.69 11.83
N ILE A 24 6.00 -1.58 12.65
CA ILE A 24 4.78 -2.30 12.32
C ILE A 24 3.60 -1.35 12.19
N ALA A 25 3.48 -0.42 13.14
CA ALA A 25 2.39 0.55 13.10
C ALA A 25 2.47 1.42 11.85
N ALA A 26 3.68 1.84 11.47
CA ALA A 26 3.86 2.65 10.27
C ALA A 26 3.46 1.88 9.02
N ARG A 27 3.82 0.59 8.96
CA ARG A 27 3.47 -0.22 7.79
C ARG A 27 1.98 -0.49 7.74
N VAL A 28 1.34 -0.71 8.88
CA VAL A 28 -0.11 -0.88 8.92
C VAL A 28 -0.79 0.41 8.48
N ALA A 29 -0.31 1.56 8.96
CA ALA A 29 -0.87 2.84 8.56
C ALA A 29 -0.70 3.07 7.07
N GLN A 30 0.46 2.73 6.51
CA GLN A 30 0.68 2.89 5.09
C GLN A 30 -0.24 1.97 4.29
N ALA A 31 -0.43 0.74 4.75
CA ALA A 31 -1.28 -0.22 4.07
C ALA A 31 -2.75 0.15 4.13
N SER A 32 -3.14 1.08 5.00
CA SER A 32 -4.53 1.51 5.10
C SER A 32 -5.01 2.19 3.84
N VAL A 33 -4.10 2.58 2.95
CA VAL A 33 -4.48 3.15 1.68
C VAL A 33 -5.29 2.14 0.85
N VAL A 34 -5.09 0.84 1.08
CA VAL A 34 -5.79 -0.18 0.31
C VAL A 34 -7.30 -0.14 0.57
N PRO A 35 -7.78 -0.27 1.82
CA PRO A 35 -9.22 -0.17 2.03
C PRO A 35 -9.77 1.23 1.80
N GLU A 36 -8.95 2.27 1.85
CA GLU A 36 -9.40 3.63 1.64
C GLU A 36 -9.36 4.03 0.17
N TRP A 37 -8.84 3.15 -0.69
CA TRP A 37 -8.62 3.47 -2.10
C TRP A 37 -9.85 4.10 -2.77
N PRO A 38 -11.07 3.52 -2.64
CA PRO A 38 -12.20 4.12 -3.35
C PRO A 38 -12.48 5.55 -2.93
N ALA A 39 -12.32 5.85 -1.64
CA ALA A 39 -12.57 7.20 -1.16
C ALA A 39 -11.48 8.16 -1.64
N LEU A 40 -10.25 7.65 -1.77
CA LEU A 40 -9.12 8.51 -2.12
C LEU A 40 -9.09 8.84 -3.60
N VAL A 41 -9.43 7.89 -4.47
CA VAL A 41 -9.33 8.09 -5.91
C VAL A 41 -10.67 8.37 -6.58
N GLY A 42 -11.76 8.10 -5.89
CA GLY A 42 -13.10 8.34 -6.44
C GLY A 42 -13.68 7.12 -7.10
N ALA A 43 -15.02 7.12 -7.20
CA ALA A 43 -15.74 5.94 -7.65
C ALA A 43 -15.37 5.53 -9.07
N ARG A 44 -15.09 6.49 -9.93
CA ARG A 44 -14.82 6.20 -11.34
C ARG A 44 -13.53 5.39 -11.47
N ILE A 45 -12.48 5.81 -10.81
CA ILE A 45 -11.21 5.09 -10.86
C ILE A 45 -11.30 3.80 -10.07
N ALA A 46 -11.99 3.83 -8.94
CA ALA A 46 -12.13 2.62 -8.12
C ALA A 46 -12.85 1.52 -8.87
N ALA A 47 -13.76 1.88 -9.78
CA ALA A 47 -14.52 0.87 -10.52
C ALA A 47 -13.66 0.05 -11.47
N VAL A 48 -12.51 0.57 -11.88
CA VAL A 48 -11.67 -0.11 -12.86
C VAL A 48 -10.32 -0.54 -12.28
N THR A 49 -10.18 -0.44 -10.95
CA THR A 49 -8.92 -0.75 -10.30
C THR A 49 -9.16 -1.57 -9.06
N GLU A 50 -8.10 -2.25 -8.62
CA GLU A 50 -8.13 -2.98 -7.36
C GLU A 50 -6.77 -2.83 -6.72
N PRO A 51 -6.68 -2.12 -5.58
CA PRO A 51 -5.39 -1.99 -4.89
C PRO A 51 -5.04 -3.33 -4.26
N LEU A 52 -3.81 -3.73 -4.39
CA LEU A 52 -3.39 -5.04 -3.94
C LEU A 52 -2.60 -4.97 -2.63
N SER A 53 -1.52 -4.22 -2.63
CA SER A 53 -0.66 -4.17 -1.45
C SER A 53 0.32 -3.03 -1.58
N VAL A 54 0.91 -2.66 -0.44
CA VAL A 54 1.99 -1.68 -0.42
C VAL A 54 3.25 -2.41 0.01
N GLY A 55 4.29 -2.34 -0.79
CA GLY A 55 5.56 -2.97 -0.46
C GLY A 55 6.34 -2.15 0.55
N GLN A 56 7.41 -2.76 1.06
CA GLN A 56 8.24 -2.08 2.06
C GLN A 56 8.90 -0.83 1.52
N ASP A 57 9.10 -0.77 0.21
CA ASP A 57 9.72 0.39 -0.42
C ASP A 57 8.71 1.49 -0.73
N GLY A 58 7.47 1.34 -0.29
CA GLY A 58 6.45 2.35 -0.53
C GLY A 58 5.75 2.23 -1.87
N THR A 59 5.92 1.12 -2.57
CA THR A 59 5.25 0.93 -3.85
C THR A 59 3.86 0.35 -3.64
N LEU A 60 2.86 1.03 -4.16
CA LEU A 60 1.48 0.53 -4.14
C LEU A 60 1.25 -0.22 -5.45
N TRP A 61 0.83 -1.47 -5.34
CA TRP A 61 0.50 -2.30 -6.49
C TRP A 61 -1.00 -2.26 -6.71
N VAL A 62 -1.41 -1.96 -7.94
CA VAL A 62 -2.81 -1.81 -8.28
C VAL A 62 -3.11 -2.61 -9.54
N ALA A 63 -4.13 -3.44 -9.48
CA ALA A 63 -4.63 -4.16 -10.65
C ALA A 63 -5.58 -3.24 -11.41
N VAL A 64 -5.49 -3.26 -12.74
CA VAL A 64 -6.26 -2.35 -13.59
C VAL A 64 -7.01 -3.16 -14.63
N ALA A 65 -8.24 -2.79 -14.90
CA ALA A 65 -9.15 -3.55 -15.74
C ALA A 65 -8.75 -3.60 -17.21
N SER A 66 -8.07 -2.58 -17.71
CA SER A 66 -7.73 -2.53 -19.12
C SER A 66 -6.42 -1.81 -19.33
N HIS A 67 -5.80 -2.08 -20.47
CA HIS A 67 -4.56 -1.40 -20.83
C HIS A 67 -4.79 0.09 -21.08
N ALA A 68 -5.96 0.46 -21.60
CA ALA A 68 -6.28 1.87 -21.78
C ALA A 68 -6.28 2.60 -20.46
N TRP A 69 -6.87 1.98 -19.41
CA TRP A 69 -6.86 2.59 -18.09
C TRP A 69 -5.47 2.59 -17.48
N MET A 70 -4.63 1.58 -17.78
CA MET A 70 -3.25 1.60 -17.29
C MET A 70 -2.52 2.81 -17.82
N THR A 71 -2.70 3.12 -19.11
CA THR A 71 -2.06 4.28 -19.71
C THR A 71 -2.56 5.57 -19.06
N GLU A 72 -3.86 5.67 -18.90
CA GLU A 72 -4.46 6.85 -18.29
C GLU A 72 -3.95 7.06 -16.87
N LEU A 73 -3.93 6.00 -16.07
CA LEU A 73 -3.53 6.10 -14.68
C LEU A 73 -2.04 6.36 -14.56
N SER A 74 -1.23 5.87 -15.49
CA SER A 74 0.20 6.16 -15.46
C SER A 74 0.45 7.66 -15.60
N VAL A 75 -0.32 8.31 -16.46
CA VAL A 75 -0.21 9.75 -16.64
C VAL A 75 -0.68 10.47 -15.37
N MET A 76 -1.65 9.90 -14.68
CA MET A 76 -2.22 10.52 -13.49
C MET A 76 -1.44 10.22 -12.23
N GLU A 77 -0.36 9.45 -12.30
CA GLU A 77 0.34 9.01 -11.09
C GLU A 77 0.67 10.13 -10.12
N PRO A 78 1.20 11.28 -10.57
CA PRO A 78 1.51 12.34 -9.60
C PRO A 78 0.28 12.83 -8.85
N GLU A 79 -0.85 12.94 -9.54
CA GLU A 79 -2.09 13.37 -8.90
C GLU A 79 -2.59 12.33 -7.93
N LEU A 80 -2.51 11.06 -8.33
CA LEU A 80 -2.95 9.98 -7.45
C LEU A 80 -2.08 9.91 -6.21
N LEU A 81 -0.76 10.08 -6.37
CA LEU A 81 0.12 10.08 -5.21
C LEU A 81 -0.21 11.22 -4.26
N ARG A 82 -0.54 12.39 -4.78
CA ARG A 82 -0.92 13.49 -3.92
C ARG A 82 -2.17 13.17 -3.13
N ALA A 83 -3.16 12.55 -3.79
CA ALA A 83 -4.39 12.18 -3.10
C ALA A 83 -4.14 11.14 -2.03
N LEU A 84 -3.32 10.13 -2.34
CA LEU A 84 -3.03 9.07 -1.38
C LEU A 84 -2.24 9.59 -0.19
N ASN A 85 -1.38 10.56 -0.42
CA ASN A 85 -0.48 11.05 0.61
C ASN A 85 -0.97 12.30 1.30
N ALA A 86 -2.25 12.63 1.11
CA ALA A 86 -2.79 13.82 1.74
C ALA A 86 -2.94 13.67 3.25
N ALA A 87 -3.06 12.46 3.76
CA ALA A 87 -3.16 12.22 5.20
C ALA A 87 -1.76 12.30 5.82
N PRO A 88 -1.54 13.24 6.74
CA PRO A 88 -0.17 13.47 7.22
C PRO A 88 0.33 12.42 8.20
N ASP A 89 -0.57 11.63 8.78
CA ASP A 89 -0.18 10.65 9.79
C ASP A 89 0.10 9.28 9.22
N ARG A 90 0.20 9.19 7.91
CA ARG A 90 0.46 7.91 7.25
C ARG A 90 1.74 8.04 6.42
N PRO A 91 2.64 7.05 6.49
CA PRO A 91 3.84 7.10 5.66
C PRO A 91 3.45 7.18 4.19
N PRO A 92 4.20 7.92 3.39
CA PRO A 92 3.80 8.15 2.01
C PRO A 92 3.94 6.92 1.13
N VAL A 93 3.04 6.80 0.17
CA VAL A 93 3.22 5.91 -0.97
C VAL A 93 4.16 6.63 -1.92
N VAL A 94 5.22 5.95 -2.34
CA VAL A 94 6.27 6.58 -3.13
C VAL A 94 6.01 6.44 -4.62
N ARG A 95 5.43 5.33 -5.03
CA ARG A 95 5.11 5.12 -6.44
C ARG A 95 3.96 4.14 -6.56
N ILE A 96 3.35 4.14 -7.73
CA ILE A 96 2.25 3.23 -8.03
C ILE A 96 2.69 2.36 -9.20
N ARG A 97 2.56 1.05 -9.04
CA ARG A 97 2.82 0.09 -10.10
C ARG A 97 1.50 -0.52 -10.52
N LEU A 98 1.27 -0.56 -11.81
CA LEU A 98 0.01 -1.04 -12.34
C LEU A 98 0.22 -2.39 -13.00
N THR A 99 -0.75 -3.28 -12.79
CA THR A 99 -0.73 -4.58 -13.44
C THR A 99 -2.10 -4.80 -14.08
N HIS A 100 -2.13 -5.37 -15.25
CA HIS A 100 -3.37 -5.58 -15.96
C HIS A 100 -4.06 -6.81 -15.41
N ARG A 101 -5.30 -6.61 -14.94
CA ARG A 101 -6.08 -7.72 -14.45
C ARG A 101 -7.49 -7.19 -14.25
N ARG A 102 -8.46 -7.84 -14.83
CA ARG A 102 -9.83 -7.44 -14.59
C ARG A 102 -10.16 -7.72 -13.14
N PRO A 103 -10.88 -6.83 -12.48
CA PRO A 103 -11.20 -7.04 -11.06
C PRO A 103 -11.88 -8.38 -10.78
N ASP A 104 -12.71 -8.86 -11.69
CA ASP A 104 -13.37 -10.13 -11.50
C ASP A 104 -12.65 -11.28 -12.19
N ALA A 105 -11.47 -11.05 -12.72
CA ALA A 105 -10.75 -12.09 -13.42
C ALA A 105 -10.37 -13.23 -12.50
N GLY A 106 -10.10 -12.92 -11.26
CA GLY A 106 -9.77 -13.99 -10.32
C GLY A 106 -10.87 -14.98 -10.18
N ASP A 107 -12.11 -14.50 -10.06
CA ASP A 107 -13.24 -15.39 -9.97
C ASP A 107 -13.47 -16.12 -11.27
N ALA A 108 -13.37 -15.40 -12.38
CA ALA A 108 -13.55 -16.05 -13.67
C ALA A 108 -12.49 -17.10 -13.91
N ALA A 109 -11.25 -16.77 -13.60
CA ALA A 109 -10.16 -17.71 -13.80
C ALA A 109 -10.34 -18.94 -12.94
N LYS A 110 -10.81 -18.73 -11.71
CA LYS A 110 -11.03 -19.85 -10.87
C LYS A 110 -12.18 -20.69 -11.36
N ALA A 111 -13.18 -20.02 -11.83
CA ALA A 111 -14.32 -20.73 -12.32
C ALA A 111 -13.95 -21.55 -13.51
N GLU A 112 -13.09 -20.98 -14.38
CA GLU A 112 -12.81 -21.68 -15.47
C GLU A 112 -11.61 -22.14 -15.55
N HIS A 113 -10.90 -22.07 -14.73
CA HIS A 113 -9.68 -22.42 -14.78
C HIS A 113 -9.61 -23.55 -15.22
N ARG A 114 -10.18 -23.61 -15.70
CA ARG A 114 -10.33 -24.22 -16.20
C ARG A 114 -10.21 -23.90 -17.19
N GLY A 115 -10.41 -23.29 -17.15
CA GLY A 115 -10.18 -22.89 -18.20
C GLY A 115 -10.28 -22.33 -18.77
#